data_344d79902ab4017aea51d7a9a41d14b3
#
_entry.id   344d79902ab4017aea51d7a9a41d14b3
#
_cell.length_a   1.000
_cell.length_b   1.000
_cell.length_c   1.000
_cell.angle_alpha   90.00
_cell.angle_beta   90.00
_cell.angle_gamma   90.00
#
_symmetry.space_group_name_H-M   'P 1'
#
loop_
_entity.id
_entity.type
_entity.pdbx_description
1 polymer ?
#
loop_
_entity_poly.entity_id
_entity_poly.type
_entity_poly.pdbx_seq_one_letter_code
_entity_poly.pdbx_strand_id
1 'polypeptide(L)'
;MKSLHHKQQSDEELMVQVMDHHSPVALEELHRRYSKKLLGYFIKMLNKDVDLAQDFVQELFLKLLEKKHLFNPEKKFYSWIFTIASNMCKTAYRHHGKTVSLHPEINHPTGLAENLLEKKLFLKALQDSIDGLEHHHKTVFVLRYLEHFPLNEIAEITESSLGTVKSRLFYATKKITDQLKHFDPSFETTLFKLN
;
A
#
# COMPACT_ATOMS: atom_id res chain seq x y z
N MET A 1 -2.98 33.75 -4.55
CA MET A 1 -4.33 33.36 -5.03
C MET A 1 -4.36 32.09 -5.89
N LYS A 2 -3.32 31.72 -6.64
CA LYS A 2 -3.31 30.49 -7.48
C LYS A 2 -3.38 29.17 -6.70
N SER A 3 -2.82 29.08 -5.48
CA SER A 3 -2.77 27.84 -4.67
C SER A 3 -4.13 27.36 -4.13
N LEU A 4 -5.11 28.22 -3.97
CA LEU A 4 -6.44 27.87 -3.45
C LEU A 4 -7.32 27.16 -4.49
N HIS A 5 -7.11 27.43 -5.77
CA HIS A 5 -7.92 26.89 -6.85
C HIS A 5 -7.64 25.39 -7.10
N HIS A 6 -6.40 24.94 -6.92
CA HIS A 6 -6.01 23.55 -7.12
C HIS A 6 -6.51 22.58 -6.04
N LYS A 7 -6.84 23.09 -4.84
CA LYS A 7 -7.41 22.27 -3.75
C LYS A 7 -8.81 21.74 -4.05
N GLN A 8 -9.53 22.36 -4.97
CA GLN A 8 -10.92 22.00 -5.36
C GLN A 8 -10.98 21.12 -6.61
N GLN A 9 -9.85 20.97 -7.35
CA GLN A 9 -9.79 20.15 -8.57
C GLN A 9 -9.69 18.67 -8.24
N SER A 10 -10.25 17.83 -9.12
CA SER A 10 -10.08 16.38 -9.04
C SER A 10 -8.63 15.98 -9.33
N ASP A 11 -8.26 14.77 -8.93
CA ASP A 11 -6.92 14.26 -9.19
C ASP A 11 -6.69 14.05 -10.69
N GLU A 12 -7.75 13.69 -11.43
CA GLU A 12 -7.74 13.54 -12.89
C GLU A 12 -7.51 14.88 -13.59
N GLU A 13 -8.20 15.94 -13.13
CA GLU A 13 -8.01 17.30 -13.66
C GLU A 13 -6.58 17.81 -13.42
N LEU A 14 -6.04 17.56 -12.23
CA LEU A 14 -4.64 17.90 -11.92
C LEU A 14 -3.67 17.12 -12.82
N MET A 15 -3.93 15.83 -13.01
CA MET A 15 -3.07 15.02 -13.87
C MET A 15 -3.12 15.46 -15.34
N VAL A 16 -4.28 15.87 -15.85
CA VAL A 16 -4.40 16.48 -17.19
C VAL A 16 -3.54 17.74 -17.30
N GLN A 17 -3.52 18.60 -16.27
CA GLN A 17 -2.64 19.78 -16.28
C GLN A 17 -1.14 19.41 -16.26
N VAL A 18 -0.78 18.32 -15.59
CA VAL A 18 0.61 17.79 -15.63
C VAL A 18 0.94 17.26 -17.02
N MET A 19 -0.02 16.60 -17.70
CA MET A 19 0.17 16.04 -19.04
C MET A 19 0.33 17.15 -20.10
N ASP A 20 -0.64 18.05 -20.17
CA ASP A 20 -0.80 18.98 -21.30
C ASP A 20 -0.01 20.27 -21.09
N HIS A 21 0.05 20.75 -19.85
CA HIS A 21 0.64 22.07 -19.54
C HIS A 21 1.92 21.98 -18.72
N HIS A 22 2.42 20.78 -18.42
CA HIS A 22 3.62 20.56 -17.60
C HIS A 22 3.56 21.35 -16.28
N SER A 23 2.36 21.47 -15.70
CA SER A 23 2.10 22.31 -14.53
C SER A 23 2.83 21.81 -13.27
N PRO A 24 3.83 22.51 -12.76
CA PRO A 24 4.52 22.11 -11.54
C PRO A 24 3.60 22.25 -10.32
N VAL A 25 2.66 23.19 -10.34
CA VAL A 25 1.71 23.40 -9.23
C VAL A 25 0.71 22.26 -9.11
N ALA A 26 0.23 21.72 -10.25
CA ALA A 26 -0.65 20.54 -10.25
C ALA A 26 0.11 19.30 -9.77
N LEU A 27 1.36 19.13 -10.17
CA LEU A 27 2.22 18.04 -9.70
C LEU A 27 2.50 18.15 -8.19
N GLU A 28 2.79 19.34 -7.68
CA GLU A 28 2.99 19.60 -6.26
C GLU A 28 1.74 19.23 -5.44
N GLU A 29 0.55 19.60 -5.94
CA GLU A 29 -0.71 19.25 -5.27
C GLU A 29 -0.96 17.73 -5.27
N LEU A 30 -0.70 17.03 -6.37
CA LEU A 30 -0.75 15.57 -6.42
C LEU A 30 0.27 14.94 -5.44
N HIS A 31 1.49 15.45 -5.40
CA HIS A 31 2.50 15.01 -4.45
C HIS A 31 2.04 15.20 -3.00
N ARG A 32 1.48 16.36 -2.67
CA ARG A 32 0.94 16.66 -1.34
C ARG A 32 -0.18 15.71 -0.93
N ARG A 33 -1.07 15.34 -1.87
CA ARG A 33 -2.20 14.44 -1.61
C ARG A 33 -1.76 12.99 -1.40
N TYR A 34 -0.76 12.54 -2.15
CA TYR A 34 -0.44 11.12 -2.29
C TYR A 34 0.84 10.67 -1.60
N SER A 35 1.82 11.54 -1.35
CA SER A 35 3.14 11.15 -0.81
C SER A 35 3.04 10.37 0.50
N LYS A 36 2.22 10.83 1.46
CA LYS A 36 2.05 10.15 2.74
C LYS A 36 1.40 8.76 2.59
N LYS A 37 0.42 8.65 1.70
CA LYS A 37 -0.30 7.39 1.44
C LYS A 37 0.60 6.38 0.75
N LEU A 38 1.33 6.83 -0.28
CA LEU A 38 2.31 6.01 -0.99
C LEU A 38 3.48 5.59 -0.09
N LEU A 39 3.97 6.49 0.78
CA LEU A 39 4.97 6.14 1.77
C LEU A 39 4.48 5.01 2.68
N GLY A 40 3.25 5.12 3.20
CA GLY A 40 2.64 4.06 4.01
C GLY A 40 2.52 2.73 3.26
N TYR A 41 2.15 2.77 1.99
CA TYR A 41 2.10 1.59 1.12
C TYR A 41 3.49 0.97 0.93
N PHE A 42 4.50 1.76 0.56
CA PHE A 42 5.86 1.29 0.35
C PHE A 42 6.50 0.73 1.63
N ILE A 43 6.33 1.38 2.79
CA ILE A 43 6.80 0.84 4.08
C ILE A 43 6.25 -0.57 4.32
N LYS A 44 4.96 -0.80 4.03
CA LYS A 44 4.34 -2.12 4.18
C LYS A 44 4.88 -3.13 3.16
N MET A 45 5.06 -2.71 1.91
CA MET A 45 5.52 -3.60 0.85
C MET A 45 7.02 -3.93 0.90
N LEU A 46 7.84 -3.01 1.42
CA LEU A 46 9.30 -3.09 1.51
C LEU A 46 9.80 -3.49 2.91
N ASN A 47 8.99 -4.26 3.67
CA ASN A 47 9.35 -4.80 4.97
C ASN A 47 9.86 -3.75 5.97
N LYS A 48 9.17 -2.61 6.06
CA LYS A 48 9.43 -1.49 6.98
C LYS A 48 10.77 -0.74 6.76
N ASP A 49 11.40 -0.92 5.62
CA ASP A 49 12.52 -0.09 5.21
C ASP A 49 12.02 1.31 4.85
N VAL A 50 12.15 2.24 5.80
CA VAL A 50 11.60 3.60 5.69
C VAL A 50 12.40 4.42 4.69
N ASP A 51 13.72 4.26 4.66
CA ASP A 51 14.60 5.03 3.78
C ASP A 51 14.36 4.62 2.32
N LEU A 52 14.33 3.32 2.06
CA LEU A 52 13.98 2.79 0.74
C LEU A 52 12.56 3.19 0.33
N ALA A 53 11.61 3.21 1.27
CA ALA A 53 10.23 3.64 0.97
C ALA A 53 10.16 5.13 0.60
N GLN A 54 10.98 6.00 1.20
CA GLN A 54 11.08 7.41 0.84
C GLN A 54 11.67 7.59 -0.56
N ASP A 55 12.72 6.84 -0.89
CA ASP A 55 13.32 6.84 -2.24
C ASP A 55 12.29 6.38 -3.28
N PHE A 56 11.49 5.36 -2.95
CA PHE A 56 10.43 4.86 -3.82
C PHE A 56 9.33 5.88 -4.06
N VAL A 57 8.98 6.70 -3.06
CA VAL A 57 8.03 7.81 -3.29
C VAL A 57 8.60 8.81 -4.27
N GLN A 58 9.87 9.21 -4.15
CA GLN A 58 10.50 10.14 -5.08
C GLN A 58 10.59 9.55 -6.50
N GLU A 59 11.07 8.32 -6.61
CA GLU A 59 11.16 7.61 -7.90
C GLU A 59 9.79 7.44 -8.57
N LEU A 60 8.73 7.21 -7.78
CA LEU A 60 7.37 7.10 -8.31
C LEU A 60 6.92 8.38 -9.01
N PHE A 61 7.17 9.56 -8.41
CA PHE A 61 6.79 10.82 -9.02
C PHE A 61 7.63 11.14 -10.27
N LEU A 62 8.90 10.70 -10.34
CA LEU A 62 9.69 10.74 -11.58
C LEU A 62 9.07 9.82 -12.64
N LYS A 63 8.72 8.58 -12.28
CA LYS A 63 8.04 7.65 -13.20
C LYS A 63 6.65 8.14 -13.62
N LEU A 64 5.94 8.85 -12.77
CA LEU A 64 4.67 9.50 -13.13
C LEU A 64 4.91 10.51 -14.26
N LEU A 65 5.93 11.35 -14.16
CA LEU A 65 6.27 12.32 -15.20
C LEU A 65 6.70 11.66 -16.50
N GLU A 66 7.49 10.59 -16.44
CA GLU A 66 7.91 9.80 -17.60
C GLU A 66 6.70 9.16 -18.31
N LYS A 67 5.76 8.61 -17.52
CA LYS A 67 4.63 7.84 -18.01
C LYS A 67 3.32 8.64 -18.12
N LYS A 68 3.35 9.96 -17.90
CA LYS A 68 2.15 10.79 -17.89
C LYS A 68 1.27 10.64 -19.15
N HIS A 69 1.90 10.42 -20.31
CA HIS A 69 1.21 10.19 -21.60
C HIS A 69 0.41 8.88 -21.66
N LEU A 70 0.60 7.95 -20.71
CA LEU A 70 -0.14 6.70 -20.60
C LEU A 70 -1.37 6.81 -19.70
N PHE A 71 -1.55 7.94 -19.02
CA PHE A 71 -2.71 8.15 -18.18
C PHE A 71 -3.96 8.39 -19.04
N ASN A 72 -5.03 7.67 -18.74
CA ASN A 72 -6.35 7.91 -19.35
C ASN A 72 -7.20 8.74 -18.37
N PRO A 73 -7.58 9.99 -18.72
CA PRO A 73 -8.39 10.86 -17.85
C PRO A 73 -9.79 10.33 -17.49
N GLU A 74 -10.30 9.35 -18.24
CA GLU A 74 -11.56 8.67 -17.93
C GLU A 74 -11.44 7.64 -16.80
N LYS A 75 -10.19 7.29 -16.42
CA LYS A 75 -9.89 6.34 -15.34
C LYS A 75 -9.43 7.08 -14.09
N LYS A 76 -9.68 6.46 -12.93
CA LYS A 76 -9.28 7.02 -11.63
C LYS A 76 -7.76 7.15 -11.54
N PHE A 77 -7.30 8.36 -11.27
CA PHE A 77 -5.88 8.62 -10.99
C PHE A 77 -5.35 7.77 -9.84
N TYR A 78 -6.17 7.57 -8.80
CA TYR A 78 -5.81 6.76 -7.64
C TYR A 78 -5.41 5.33 -8.01
N SER A 79 -6.18 4.66 -8.85
CA SER A 79 -5.85 3.29 -9.29
C SER A 79 -4.60 3.27 -10.18
N TRP A 80 -4.44 4.28 -11.04
CA TRP A 80 -3.28 4.37 -11.94
C TRP A 80 -1.96 4.60 -11.19
N ILE A 81 -1.92 5.51 -10.20
CA ILE A 81 -0.71 5.74 -9.42
C ILE A 81 -0.32 4.51 -8.58
N PHE A 82 -1.31 3.75 -8.08
CA PHE A 82 -1.05 2.50 -7.38
C PHE A 82 -0.63 1.36 -8.31
N THR A 83 -0.98 1.40 -9.60
CA THR A 83 -0.40 0.50 -10.62
C THR A 83 1.10 0.74 -10.76
N ILE A 84 1.54 2.00 -10.83
CA ILE A 84 2.98 2.33 -10.85
C ILE A 84 3.65 1.82 -9.58
N ALA A 85 3.09 2.12 -8.40
CA ALA A 85 3.64 1.71 -7.11
C ALA A 85 3.76 0.17 -6.98
N SER A 86 2.71 -0.56 -7.37
CA SER A 86 2.70 -2.03 -7.33
C SER A 86 3.75 -2.64 -8.25
N ASN A 87 3.92 -2.10 -9.45
CA ASN A 87 4.92 -2.54 -10.41
C ASN A 87 6.36 -2.26 -9.93
N MET A 88 6.59 -1.14 -9.24
CA MET A 88 7.88 -0.84 -8.60
C MET A 88 8.21 -1.89 -7.52
N CYS A 89 7.27 -2.17 -6.61
CA CYS A 89 7.46 -3.20 -5.58
C CYS A 89 7.70 -4.60 -6.17
N LYS A 90 6.95 -4.96 -7.23
CA LYS A 90 7.13 -6.24 -7.95
C LYS A 90 8.54 -6.36 -8.55
N THR A 91 9.07 -5.27 -9.09
CA THR A 91 10.43 -5.21 -9.65
C THR A 91 11.48 -5.34 -8.55
N ALA A 92 11.35 -4.59 -7.47
CA ALA A 92 12.25 -4.68 -6.32
C ALA A 92 12.28 -6.09 -5.73
N TYR A 93 11.12 -6.71 -5.54
CA TYR A 93 11.04 -8.08 -5.03
C TYR A 93 11.75 -9.10 -5.92
N ARG A 94 11.69 -8.93 -7.25
CA ARG A 94 12.40 -9.81 -8.19
C ARG A 94 13.91 -9.65 -8.14
N HIS A 95 14.41 -8.43 -7.88
CA HIS A 95 15.84 -8.13 -7.85
C HIS A 95 16.50 -8.47 -6.50
N HIS A 96 15.80 -8.27 -5.39
CA HIS A 96 16.36 -8.47 -4.04
C HIS A 96 16.05 -9.84 -3.43
N GLY A 97 15.23 -10.68 -4.08
CA GLY A 97 14.82 -11.97 -3.55
C GLY A 97 14.01 -11.86 -2.24
N LYS A 98 13.84 -12.99 -1.55
CA LYS A 98 13.23 -13.02 -0.20
C LYS A 98 14.26 -12.57 0.84
N THR A 99 14.53 -11.28 0.97
CA THR A 99 15.29 -10.79 2.12
C THR A 99 14.31 -10.82 3.32
N VAL A 100 14.50 -11.81 4.17
CA VAL A 100 13.88 -11.81 5.51
C VAL A 100 14.62 -10.73 6.29
N SER A 101 14.06 -9.53 6.38
CA SER A 101 14.57 -8.51 7.28
C SER A 101 14.37 -9.00 8.71
N LEU A 102 15.46 -9.31 9.39
CA LEU A 102 15.48 -9.44 10.85
C LEU A 102 15.19 -8.05 11.41
N HIS A 103 13.96 -7.86 11.89
CA HIS A 103 13.59 -6.60 12.53
C HIS A 103 14.32 -6.48 13.87
N PRO A 104 14.92 -5.31 14.20
CA PRO A 104 15.41 -5.06 15.54
C PRO A 104 14.23 -5.14 16.52
N GLU A 105 14.45 -5.87 17.62
CA GLU A 105 13.49 -5.93 18.73
C GLU A 105 13.27 -4.52 19.27
N ILE A 106 12.05 -4.04 19.19
CA ILE A 106 11.66 -2.80 19.88
C ILE A 106 11.49 -3.17 21.34
N ASN A 107 12.42 -2.72 22.18
CA ASN A 107 12.33 -2.85 23.64
C ASN A 107 11.02 -2.24 24.15
N HIS A 108 10.21 -3.06 24.80
CA HIS A 108 8.91 -2.67 25.33
C HIS A 108 9.06 -2.14 26.76
N PRO A 109 8.43 -0.99 27.11
CA PRO A 109 8.32 -0.57 28.50
C PRO A 109 7.41 -1.53 29.26
N THR A 110 7.94 -2.04 30.39
CA THR A 110 7.23 -2.83 31.38
C THR A 110 6.20 -1.97 32.10
N GLY A 111 4.95 -2.44 32.17
CA GLY A 111 3.97 -1.85 33.10
C GLY A 111 2.61 -1.44 32.51
N LEU A 112 2.08 -2.16 31.53
CA LEU A 112 0.73 -1.95 31.02
C LEU A 112 -0.19 -3.12 31.40
N ALA A 113 -1.47 -2.82 31.68
CA ALA A 113 -2.49 -3.80 32.02
C ALA A 113 -2.52 -4.96 31.00
N GLU A 114 -2.80 -6.19 31.46
CA GLU A 114 -2.76 -7.44 30.67
C GLU A 114 -3.44 -7.33 29.28
N ASN A 115 -4.60 -6.70 29.21
CA ASN A 115 -5.34 -6.45 27.97
C ASN A 115 -4.58 -5.59 26.94
N LEU A 116 -3.76 -4.65 27.39
CA LEU A 116 -2.94 -3.81 26.50
C LEU A 116 -1.72 -4.55 25.97
N LEU A 117 -1.18 -5.46 26.77
CA LEU A 117 -0.06 -6.31 26.37
C LEU A 117 -0.51 -7.33 25.32
N GLU A 118 -1.63 -8.01 25.57
CA GLU A 118 -2.20 -8.97 24.63
C GLU A 118 -2.54 -8.33 23.26
N LYS A 119 -3.14 -7.15 23.28
CA LYS A 119 -3.40 -6.37 22.05
C LYS A 119 -2.12 -6.01 21.31
N LYS A 120 -1.05 -5.65 22.01
CA LYS A 120 0.25 -5.36 21.39
C LYS A 120 0.87 -6.60 20.78
N LEU A 121 0.82 -7.74 21.48
CA LEU A 121 1.31 -9.02 20.96
C LEU A 121 0.53 -9.45 19.73
N PHE A 122 -0.79 -9.30 19.73
CA PHE A 122 -1.64 -9.55 18.57
C PHE A 122 -1.26 -8.68 17.36
N LEU A 123 -1.13 -7.35 17.57
CA LEU A 123 -0.75 -6.43 16.51
C LEU A 123 0.63 -6.74 15.93
N LYS A 124 1.57 -7.13 16.78
CA LYS A 124 2.90 -7.57 16.35
C LYS A 124 2.79 -8.85 15.51
N ALA A 125 2.10 -9.87 16.02
CA ALA A 125 1.91 -11.14 15.32
C ALA A 125 1.18 -10.96 13.98
N LEU A 126 0.17 -10.08 13.93
CA LEU A 126 -0.52 -9.71 12.70
C LEU A 126 0.45 -9.09 11.69
N GLN A 127 1.27 -8.14 12.13
CA GLN A 127 2.24 -7.50 11.28
C GLN A 127 3.27 -8.49 10.74
N ASP A 128 3.82 -9.36 11.61
CA ASP A 128 4.78 -10.39 11.23
C ASP A 128 4.14 -11.39 10.24
N SER A 129 2.87 -11.71 10.43
CA SER A 129 2.11 -12.55 9.50
C SER A 129 1.96 -11.92 8.11
N ILE A 130 1.69 -10.61 8.04
CA ILE A 130 1.61 -9.86 6.77
C ILE A 130 2.98 -9.80 6.11
N ASP A 131 4.04 -9.55 6.87
CA ASP A 131 5.41 -9.45 6.35
C ASP A 131 5.91 -10.82 5.85
N GLY A 132 5.44 -11.92 6.43
CA GLY A 132 5.71 -13.28 5.99
C GLY A 132 4.92 -13.76 4.77
N LEU A 133 4.01 -12.95 4.21
CA LEU A 133 3.31 -13.30 2.98
C LEU A 133 4.26 -13.24 1.77
N GLU A 134 3.98 -14.08 0.78
CA GLU A 134 4.61 -13.92 -0.54
C GLU A 134 4.14 -12.62 -1.20
N HIS A 135 5.01 -12.00 -2.01
CA HIS A 135 4.78 -10.68 -2.59
C HIS A 135 3.39 -10.52 -3.22
N HIS A 136 2.95 -11.47 -4.04
CA HIS A 136 1.65 -11.38 -4.71
C HIS A 136 0.45 -11.53 -3.76
N HIS A 137 0.57 -12.29 -2.67
CA HIS A 137 -0.43 -12.38 -1.61
C HIS A 137 -0.45 -11.09 -0.77
N LYS A 138 0.73 -10.59 -0.39
CA LYS A 138 0.91 -9.33 0.35
C LYS A 138 0.32 -8.15 -0.43
N THR A 139 0.60 -8.07 -1.73
CA THR A 139 0.09 -6.99 -2.59
C THR A 139 -1.44 -6.92 -2.57
N VAL A 140 -2.13 -8.04 -2.85
CA VAL A 140 -3.60 -8.02 -2.87
C VAL A 140 -4.20 -7.77 -1.49
N PHE A 141 -3.57 -8.28 -0.43
CA PHE A 141 -4.00 -8.04 0.95
C PHE A 141 -3.88 -6.56 1.33
N VAL A 142 -2.73 -5.95 1.09
CA VAL A 142 -2.48 -4.53 1.40
C VAL A 142 -3.43 -3.63 0.59
N LEU A 143 -3.58 -3.86 -0.71
CA LEU A 143 -4.49 -3.09 -1.55
C LEU A 143 -5.96 -3.23 -1.08
N ARG A 144 -6.40 -4.42 -0.67
CA ARG A 144 -7.77 -4.65 -0.23
C ARG A 144 -8.06 -4.06 1.14
N TYR A 145 -7.26 -4.42 2.16
CA TYR A 145 -7.59 -4.15 3.55
C TYR A 145 -6.99 -2.86 4.09
N LEU A 146 -5.89 -2.38 3.53
CA LEU A 146 -5.21 -1.18 4.02
C LEU A 146 -5.41 0.04 3.10
N GLU A 147 -5.55 -0.19 1.79
CA GLU A 147 -5.80 0.88 0.83
C GLU A 147 -7.26 0.90 0.33
N HIS A 148 -8.09 -0.07 0.78
CA HIS A 148 -9.53 -0.17 0.54
C HIS A 148 -9.97 -0.25 -0.93
N PHE A 149 -9.12 -0.76 -1.82
CA PHE A 149 -9.50 -0.95 -3.22
C PHE A 149 -10.55 -2.06 -3.39
N PRO A 150 -11.54 -1.88 -4.27
CA PRO A 150 -12.42 -2.96 -4.70
C PRO A 150 -11.65 -3.99 -5.52
N LEU A 151 -12.12 -5.25 -5.50
CA LEU A 151 -11.40 -6.37 -6.13
C LEU A 151 -11.17 -6.18 -7.65
N ASN A 152 -12.09 -5.52 -8.34
CA ASN A 152 -11.94 -5.22 -9.76
C ASN A 152 -10.78 -4.24 -10.02
N GLU A 153 -10.66 -3.19 -9.19
CA GLU A 153 -9.55 -2.24 -9.30
C GLU A 153 -8.21 -2.92 -8.92
N ILE A 154 -8.20 -3.82 -7.92
CA ILE A 154 -7.01 -4.62 -7.60
C ILE A 154 -6.59 -5.50 -8.79
N ALA A 155 -7.56 -6.05 -9.52
CA ALA A 155 -7.28 -6.84 -10.73
C ALA A 155 -6.59 -5.99 -11.81
N GLU A 156 -7.06 -4.75 -12.02
CA GLU A 156 -6.42 -3.79 -12.93
C GLU A 156 -5.03 -3.38 -12.44
N ILE A 157 -4.88 -2.96 -11.16
CA ILE A 157 -3.60 -2.56 -10.54
C ILE A 157 -2.54 -3.65 -10.64
N THR A 158 -2.93 -4.91 -10.44
CA THR A 158 -2.00 -6.05 -10.42
C THR A 158 -1.89 -6.77 -11.78
N GLU A 159 -2.59 -6.28 -12.80
CA GLU A 159 -2.64 -6.89 -14.14
C GLU A 159 -2.99 -8.40 -14.07
N SER A 160 -3.98 -8.73 -13.23
CA SER A 160 -4.39 -10.10 -12.94
C SER A 160 -5.89 -10.28 -13.17
N SER A 161 -6.35 -11.52 -13.40
CA SER A 161 -7.78 -11.79 -13.45
C SER A 161 -8.43 -11.61 -12.08
N LEU A 162 -9.72 -11.27 -12.05
CA LEU A 162 -10.50 -11.19 -10.80
C LEU A 162 -10.48 -12.52 -10.01
N GLY A 163 -10.49 -13.66 -10.73
CA GLY A 163 -10.35 -14.98 -10.11
C GLY A 163 -9.00 -15.15 -9.41
N THR A 164 -7.91 -14.68 -10.04
CA THR A 164 -6.57 -14.68 -9.45
C THR A 164 -6.50 -13.79 -8.20
N VAL A 165 -7.11 -12.62 -8.23
CA VAL A 165 -7.15 -11.72 -7.07
C VAL A 165 -7.89 -12.37 -5.91
N LYS A 166 -9.08 -12.96 -6.17
CA LYS A 166 -9.87 -13.69 -5.15
C LYS A 166 -9.08 -14.84 -4.53
N SER A 167 -8.42 -15.68 -5.34
CA SER A 167 -7.64 -16.80 -4.82
C SER A 167 -6.43 -16.34 -4.01
N ARG A 168 -5.69 -15.33 -4.48
CA ARG A 168 -4.57 -14.74 -3.74
C ARG A 168 -5.02 -14.17 -2.40
N LEU A 169 -6.14 -13.47 -2.38
CA LEU A 169 -6.70 -12.89 -1.15
C LEU A 169 -7.12 -13.98 -0.17
N PHE A 170 -7.77 -15.04 -0.66
CA PHE A 170 -8.14 -16.21 0.15
C PHE A 170 -6.90 -16.85 0.82
N TYR A 171 -5.83 -17.11 0.05
CA TYR A 171 -4.61 -17.70 0.61
C TYR A 171 -3.89 -16.75 1.58
N ALA A 172 -3.88 -15.43 1.28
CA ALA A 172 -3.31 -14.44 2.19
C ALA A 172 -4.05 -14.42 3.53
N THR A 173 -5.38 -14.32 3.51
CA THR A 173 -6.20 -14.29 4.72
C THR A 173 -6.10 -15.59 5.50
N LYS A 174 -6.17 -16.75 4.81
CA LYS A 174 -6.01 -18.06 5.45
C LYS A 174 -4.67 -18.17 6.19
N LYS A 175 -3.56 -17.78 5.56
CA LYS A 175 -2.23 -17.84 6.19
C LYS A 175 -2.14 -16.96 7.41
N ILE A 176 -2.70 -15.73 7.35
CA ILE A 176 -2.73 -14.80 8.49
C ILE A 176 -3.57 -15.40 9.63
N THR A 177 -4.79 -15.86 9.35
CA THR A 177 -5.68 -16.48 10.34
C THR A 177 -5.02 -17.70 10.99
N ASP A 178 -4.39 -18.57 10.20
CA ASP A 178 -3.69 -19.76 10.72
C ASP A 178 -2.56 -19.39 11.70
N GLN A 179 -1.84 -18.30 11.48
CA GLN A 179 -0.79 -17.81 12.35
C GLN A 179 -1.32 -17.13 13.62
N LEU A 180 -2.54 -16.59 13.56
CA LEU A 180 -3.16 -15.86 14.69
C LEU A 180 -4.09 -16.72 15.56
N LYS A 181 -4.23 -18.02 15.28
CA LYS A 181 -5.14 -18.94 15.99
C LYS A 181 -4.94 -19.02 17.51
N HIS A 182 -3.77 -18.60 18.01
CA HIS A 182 -3.46 -18.62 19.44
C HIS A 182 -4.01 -17.40 20.19
N PHE A 183 -4.51 -16.39 19.47
CA PHE A 183 -5.13 -15.21 20.04
C PHE A 183 -6.65 -15.40 20.17
N ASP A 184 -7.27 -14.61 21.04
CA ASP A 184 -8.73 -14.65 21.24
C ASP A 184 -9.46 -14.44 19.91
N PRO A 185 -10.46 -15.30 19.56
CA PRO A 185 -11.26 -15.16 18.34
C PRO A 185 -11.95 -13.80 18.17
N SER A 186 -12.17 -13.06 19.27
CA SER A 186 -12.69 -11.68 19.18
C SER A 186 -11.79 -10.73 18.38
N PHE A 187 -10.50 -11.00 18.29
CA PHE A 187 -9.55 -10.24 17.48
C PHE A 187 -9.70 -10.55 15.98
N GLU A 188 -10.13 -11.73 15.60
CA GLU A 188 -10.42 -12.08 14.20
C GLU A 188 -11.52 -11.18 13.61
N THR A 189 -12.54 -10.86 14.42
CA THR A 189 -13.63 -9.97 14.01
C THR A 189 -13.12 -8.55 13.67
N THR A 190 -12.01 -8.13 14.26
CA THR A 190 -11.39 -6.83 13.99
C THR A 190 -10.71 -6.80 12.62
N LEU A 191 -10.12 -7.93 12.17
CA LEU A 191 -9.47 -8.06 10.86
C LEU A 191 -10.47 -7.96 9.70
N PHE A 192 -11.68 -8.51 9.88
CA PHE A 192 -12.70 -8.57 8.82
C PHE A 192 -13.72 -7.43 8.89
N LYS A 193 -13.76 -6.65 9.99
CA LYS A 193 -14.58 -5.44 10.14
C LYS A 193 -13.94 -4.18 9.56
N LEU A 194 -12.76 -4.26 8.99
CA LEU A 194 -12.16 -3.20 8.19
C LEU A 194 -12.76 -3.14 6.76
N ASN A 195 -14.05 -3.45 6.66
CA ASN A 195 -14.86 -3.25 5.46
C ASN A 195 -15.51 -1.87 5.45
#